data_43bb4fcfd3e73553a953864ea0ce2563
#
_entry.id   43bb4fcfd3e73553a953864ea0ce2563
#
_cell.length_a   1.000
_cell.length_b   1.000
_cell.length_c   1.000
_cell.angle_alpha   90.00
_cell.angle_beta   90.00
_cell.angle_gamma   90.00
#
_symmetry.space_group_name_H-M   'P 1'
#
loop_
_entity.id
_entity.type
_entity.pdbx_description
1 polymer ?
#
loop_
_entity_poly.entity_id
_entity_poly.type
_entity_poly.pdbx_seq_one_letter_code
_entity_poly.pdbx_strand_id
1 'polypeptide(L)'
;MKRRYVAMISAVLCSAMILSACGNSKKTESIYTGDKTEVPAWQANLDAISPSAYADVEGLDLEPGTYISVIGRAGGTPYWDEVKKGVEQAAEDLNESLGYSGDDKIKVVYNAPDENDNIDEMVNILDEELARYPDVIAVSSIDESASEVQFDLATANGIPIVAF
;
A
#
# COMPACT_ATOMS: atom_id res chain seq x y z
N MET A 1 -34.78 47.68 -48.46
CA MET A 1 -35.03 47.26 -47.06
C MET A 1 -35.01 45.74 -46.81
N LYS A 2 -35.36 44.87 -47.79
CA LYS A 2 -35.43 43.39 -47.59
C LYS A 2 -34.08 42.69 -47.37
N ARG A 3 -32.97 43.18 -47.93
CA ARG A 3 -31.64 42.55 -47.85
C ARG A 3 -30.98 42.70 -46.46
N ARG A 4 -31.29 43.75 -45.69
CA ARG A 4 -30.73 43.96 -44.35
C ARG A 4 -31.34 43.04 -43.27
N TYR A 5 -32.58 42.68 -43.41
CA TYR A 5 -33.25 41.77 -42.50
C TYR A 5 -32.82 40.30 -42.65
N VAL A 6 -32.51 39.89 -43.90
CA VAL A 6 -32.00 38.52 -44.17
C VAL A 6 -30.62 38.35 -43.56
N ALA A 7 -29.76 39.37 -43.61
CA ALA A 7 -28.45 39.32 -42.96
C ALA A 7 -28.49 39.27 -41.45
N MET A 8 -29.45 39.97 -40.81
CA MET A 8 -29.64 39.96 -39.37
C MET A 8 -30.24 38.61 -38.86
N ILE A 9 -31.13 38.00 -39.62
CA ILE A 9 -31.70 36.68 -39.30
C ILE A 9 -30.66 35.60 -39.38
N SER A 10 -29.76 35.65 -40.37
CA SER A 10 -28.64 34.71 -40.48
C SER A 10 -27.64 34.85 -39.32
N ALA A 11 -27.37 36.04 -38.87
CA ALA A 11 -26.45 36.27 -37.74
C ALA A 11 -27.01 35.76 -36.40
N VAL A 12 -28.33 35.89 -36.21
CA VAL A 12 -28.99 35.38 -34.99
C VAL A 12 -29.10 33.88 -34.99
N LEU A 13 -29.32 33.22 -36.14
CA LEU A 13 -29.31 31.74 -36.23
C LEU A 13 -27.93 31.15 -36.02
N CYS A 14 -26.84 31.78 -36.49
CA CYS A 14 -25.49 31.31 -36.23
C CYS A 14 -25.06 31.44 -34.77
N SER A 15 -25.52 32.50 -34.05
CA SER A 15 -25.23 32.64 -32.63
C SER A 15 -25.97 31.66 -31.73
N ALA A 16 -27.14 31.18 -32.16
CA ALA A 16 -27.87 30.15 -31.41
C ALA A 16 -27.26 28.73 -31.51
N MET A 17 -26.55 28.45 -32.60
CA MET A 17 -25.87 27.14 -32.75
C MET A 17 -24.53 27.03 -32.00
N ILE A 18 -23.89 28.14 -31.66
CA ILE A 18 -22.63 28.12 -30.88
C ILE A 18 -22.90 27.88 -29.39
N LEU A 19 -24.08 28.20 -28.89
CA LEU A 19 -24.47 27.94 -27.51
C LEU A 19 -24.92 26.50 -27.22
N SER A 20 -25.19 25.70 -28.28
CA SER A 20 -25.58 24.30 -28.14
C SER A 20 -24.40 23.33 -28.09
N ALA A 21 -23.19 23.78 -28.40
CA ALA A 21 -21.99 22.92 -28.38
C ALA A 21 -21.25 22.87 -27.06
N CYS A 22 -21.68 23.65 -26.05
CA CYS A 22 -21.13 23.62 -24.69
C CYS A 22 -22.06 22.92 -23.67
N GLY A 23 -22.86 22.00 -24.13
CA GLY A 23 -23.78 21.26 -23.30
C GLY A 23 -23.42 19.80 -23.18
N ASN A 24 -22.85 19.43 -22.10
CA ASN A 24 -22.62 18.08 -21.61
C ASN A 24 -21.20 17.52 -21.79
N SER A 25 -20.23 18.25 -21.30
CA SER A 25 -19.13 17.54 -20.63
C SER A 25 -19.77 16.84 -19.46
N LYS A 26 -20.09 15.56 -19.58
CA LYS A 26 -20.19 14.70 -18.41
C LYS A 26 -18.92 14.98 -17.64
N LYS A 27 -19.02 15.65 -16.49
CA LYS A 27 -17.95 15.65 -15.53
C LYS A 27 -17.60 14.18 -15.38
N THR A 28 -16.43 13.78 -15.85
CA THR A 28 -15.82 12.54 -15.41
C THR A 28 -15.63 12.80 -13.93
N GLU A 29 -16.56 12.32 -13.12
CA GLU A 29 -16.38 12.34 -11.69
C GLU A 29 -15.05 11.64 -11.46
N SER A 30 -14.10 12.36 -10.94
CA SER A 30 -12.85 11.78 -10.49
C SER A 30 -13.24 10.66 -9.53
N ILE A 31 -12.84 9.45 -9.84
CA ILE A 31 -13.06 8.28 -8.98
C ILE A 31 -12.46 8.52 -7.59
N TYR A 32 -11.59 9.53 -7.49
CA TYR A 32 -10.94 9.95 -6.26
C TYR A 32 -11.12 11.46 -6.06
N THR A 33 -12.15 11.85 -5.33
CA THR A 33 -12.42 13.27 -5.04
C THR A 33 -11.69 13.80 -3.82
N GLY A 34 -11.04 12.93 -3.04
CA GLY A 34 -10.45 13.30 -1.75
C GLY A 34 -11.48 13.66 -0.68
N ASP A 35 -12.75 13.78 -1.05
CA ASP A 35 -13.86 14.01 -0.12
C ASP A 35 -14.50 12.67 0.23
N LYS A 36 -14.39 12.26 1.49
CA LYS A 36 -14.90 10.99 2.01
C LYS A 36 -16.37 11.05 2.43
N THR A 37 -17.12 12.05 1.99
CA THR A 37 -18.51 12.23 2.40
C THR A 37 -19.48 11.22 1.75
N GLU A 38 -19.10 10.64 0.61
CA GLU A 38 -19.89 9.58 -0.03
C GLU A 38 -19.05 8.31 -0.19
N VAL A 39 -19.49 7.23 0.42
CA VAL A 39 -18.87 5.90 0.27
C VAL A 39 -19.17 5.40 -1.15
N PRO A 40 -18.16 5.11 -1.98
CA PRO A 40 -18.37 4.60 -3.32
C PRO A 40 -19.13 3.27 -3.31
N ALA A 41 -19.97 3.03 -4.31
CA ALA A 41 -20.78 1.82 -4.40
C ALA A 41 -19.95 0.50 -4.42
N TRP A 42 -18.69 0.58 -4.85
CA TRP A 42 -17.75 -0.56 -4.86
C TRP A 42 -17.10 -0.82 -3.49
N GLN A 43 -17.20 0.10 -2.51
CA GLN A 43 -16.57 -0.06 -1.20
C GLN A 43 -17.06 -1.32 -0.48
N ALA A 44 -18.36 -1.61 -0.56
CA ALA A 44 -18.91 -2.83 0.04
C ALA A 44 -18.29 -4.12 -0.51
N ASN A 45 -17.85 -4.11 -1.78
CA ASN A 45 -17.14 -5.26 -2.37
C ASN A 45 -15.70 -5.36 -1.85
N LEU A 46 -15.03 -4.23 -1.63
CA LEU A 46 -13.70 -4.23 -1.00
C LEU A 46 -13.77 -4.68 0.46
N ASP A 47 -14.74 -4.19 1.21
CA ASP A 47 -14.94 -4.59 2.61
C ASP A 47 -15.22 -6.08 2.74
N ALA A 48 -15.89 -6.69 1.74
CA ALA A 48 -16.11 -8.13 1.68
C ALA A 48 -14.84 -8.93 1.36
N ILE A 49 -13.88 -8.33 0.63
CA ILE A 49 -12.60 -8.96 0.25
C ILE A 49 -11.53 -8.71 1.33
N SER A 50 -11.64 -7.59 2.06
CA SER A 50 -10.74 -7.21 3.14
C SER A 50 -11.47 -7.39 4.48
N PRO A 51 -11.64 -8.63 4.95
CA PRO A 51 -12.29 -8.86 6.24
C PRO A 51 -11.48 -8.16 7.34
N SER A 52 -12.19 -7.56 8.29
CA SER A 52 -11.61 -6.90 9.47
C SER A 52 -10.61 -7.79 10.23
N ALA A 53 -10.71 -9.10 10.06
CA ALA A 53 -9.76 -10.06 10.61
C ALA A 53 -8.29 -9.82 10.23
N TYR A 54 -8.01 -9.17 9.10
CA TYR A 54 -6.63 -8.84 8.73
C TYR A 54 -6.08 -7.57 9.41
N ALA A 55 -6.97 -6.75 9.97
CA ALA A 55 -6.60 -5.57 10.73
C ALA A 55 -6.86 -5.74 12.23
N ASP A 56 -7.34 -6.92 12.65
CA ASP A 56 -7.68 -7.21 14.03
C ASP A 56 -6.54 -7.99 14.66
N VAL A 57 -5.99 -7.44 15.73
CA VAL A 57 -4.93 -8.05 16.54
C VAL A 57 -5.48 -8.72 17.81
N GLU A 58 -6.81 -8.68 18.05
CA GLU A 58 -7.43 -9.32 19.21
C GLU A 58 -7.21 -10.85 19.18
N GLY A 59 -6.77 -11.37 20.32
CA GLY A 59 -6.55 -12.81 20.48
C GLY A 59 -5.25 -13.32 19.86
N LEU A 60 -4.40 -12.46 19.30
CA LEU A 60 -3.04 -12.84 18.96
C LEU A 60 -2.21 -12.87 20.25
N ASP A 61 -1.47 -13.95 20.44
CA ASP A 61 -0.59 -14.17 21.58
C ASP A 61 0.84 -14.35 21.08
N LEU A 62 1.68 -13.38 21.37
CA LEU A 62 3.10 -13.38 21.02
C LEU A 62 3.93 -13.21 22.29
N GLU A 63 5.05 -13.90 22.35
CA GLU A 63 5.97 -13.79 23.47
C GLU A 63 6.55 -12.36 23.62
N PRO A 64 6.76 -11.88 24.87
CA PRO A 64 7.39 -10.59 25.08
C PRO A 64 8.75 -10.50 24.39
N GLY A 65 9.02 -9.38 23.74
CA GLY A 65 10.28 -9.11 23.08
C GLY A 65 10.43 -9.78 21.70
N THR A 66 9.38 -10.45 21.19
CA THR A 66 9.38 -11.02 19.83
C THR A 66 9.91 -10.02 18.80
N TYR A 67 10.86 -10.48 17.97
CA TYR A 67 11.47 -9.66 16.93
C TYR A 67 11.05 -10.13 15.55
N ILE A 68 10.36 -9.27 14.82
CA ILE A 68 9.86 -9.50 13.46
C ILE A 68 10.65 -8.63 12.49
N SER A 69 11.32 -9.27 11.54
CA SER A 69 11.96 -8.56 10.43
C SER A 69 11.06 -8.59 9.20
N VAL A 70 10.76 -7.42 8.63
CA VAL A 70 9.95 -7.27 7.42
C VAL A 70 10.80 -6.65 6.33
N ILE A 71 10.90 -7.32 5.18
CA ILE A 71 11.75 -6.90 4.08
C ILE A 71 10.88 -6.69 2.84
N GLY A 72 10.73 -5.41 2.45
CA GLY A 72 10.02 -4.99 1.24
C GLY A 72 10.91 -5.03 0.00
N ARG A 73 10.32 -4.86 -1.18
CA ARG A 73 11.07 -4.88 -2.46
C ARG A 73 11.79 -3.59 -2.78
N ALA A 74 11.32 -2.46 -2.26
CA ALA A 74 11.95 -1.16 -2.48
C ALA A 74 11.61 -0.19 -1.36
N GLY A 75 12.53 0.71 -1.05
CA GLY A 75 12.29 1.87 -0.21
C GLY A 75 11.87 3.11 -1.01
N GLY A 76 11.37 4.13 -0.32
CA GLY A 76 11.13 5.45 -0.89
C GLY A 76 10.10 5.54 -2.02
N THR A 77 9.21 4.55 -2.14
CA THR A 77 8.09 4.60 -3.07
C THR A 77 6.76 4.71 -2.32
N PRO A 78 5.75 5.40 -2.88
CA PRO A 78 4.48 5.60 -2.18
C PRO A 78 3.81 4.28 -1.73
N TYR A 79 3.91 3.23 -2.52
CA TYR A 79 3.34 1.92 -2.17
C TYR A 79 4.08 1.30 -0.98
N TRP A 80 5.41 1.20 -1.05
CA TRP A 80 6.20 0.56 0.00
C TRP A 80 6.26 1.40 1.28
N ASP A 81 6.15 2.73 1.17
CA ASP A 81 6.00 3.61 2.32
C ASP A 81 4.69 3.37 3.08
N GLU A 82 3.59 3.08 2.36
CA GLU A 82 2.32 2.70 3.00
C GLU A 82 2.39 1.28 3.61
N VAL A 83 3.07 0.33 2.96
CA VAL A 83 3.34 -0.99 3.55
C VAL A 83 4.12 -0.85 4.85
N LYS A 84 5.20 -0.07 4.87
CA LYS A 84 5.98 0.22 6.07
C LYS A 84 5.12 0.78 7.20
N LYS A 85 4.30 1.80 6.91
CA LYS A 85 3.40 2.39 7.90
C LYS A 85 2.41 1.37 8.45
N GLY A 86 1.85 0.51 7.60
CA GLY A 86 0.95 -0.56 8.02
C GLY A 86 1.62 -1.55 8.97
N VAL A 87 2.86 -1.93 8.67
CA VAL A 87 3.69 -2.81 9.50
C VAL A 87 3.99 -2.17 10.86
N GLU A 88 4.40 -0.91 10.87
CA GLU A 88 4.67 -0.15 12.10
C GLU A 88 3.41 0.02 12.96
N GLN A 89 2.27 0.33 12.34
CA GLN A 89 0.99 0.44 13.03
C GLN A 89 0.54 -0.90 13.64
N ALA A 90 0.67 -1.99 12.91
CA ALA A 90 0.34 -3.32 13.42
C ALA A 90 1.18 -3.69 14.66
N ALA A 91 2.46 -3.31 14.68
CA ALA A 91 3.31 -3.50 15.84
C ALA A 91 2.86 -2.68 17.06
N GLU A 92 2.43 -1.43 16.83
CA GLU A 92 1.87 -0.58 17.88
C GLU A 92 0.57 -1.16 18.45
N ASP A 93 -0.37 -1.57 17.58
CA ASP A 93 -1.65 -2.15 17.94
C ASP A 93 -1.47 -3.46 18.73
N LEU A 94 -0.52 -4.32 18.32
CA LEU A 94 -0.15 -5.54 19.05
C LEU A 94 0.39 -5.23 20.43
N ASN A 95 1.31 -4.29 20.55
CA ASN A 95 1.89 -3.91 21.83
C ASN A 95 0.83 -3.32 22.77
N GLU A 96 -0.11 -2.53 22.23
CA GLU A 96 -1.24 -2.01 23.03
C GLU A 96 -2.17 -3.13 23.49
N SER A 97 -2.55 -4.04 22.59
CA SER A 97 -3.43 -5.18 22.87
C SER A 97 -2.84 -6.13 23.91
N LEU A 98 -1.54 -6.41 23.83
CA LEU A 98 -0.81 -7.30 24.75
C LEU A 98 -0.36 -6.62 26.03
N GLY A 99 -0.44 -5.26 26.10
CA GLY A 99 0.01 -4.48 27.23
C GLY A 99 1.54 -4.44 27.38
N TYR A 100 2.29 -4.66 26.29
CA TYR A 100 3.75 -4.70 26.32
C TYR A 100 4.38 -3.32 26.26
N SER A 101 5.44 -3.14 27.04
CA SER A 101 6.18 -1.88 27.13
C SER A 101 7.66 -2.12 27.41
N GLY A 102 8.50 -1.13 27.12
CA GLY A 102 9.94 -1.24 27.37
C GLY A 102 10.58 -2.37 26.56
N ASP A 103 11.28 -3.27 27.23
CA ASP A 103 11.99 -4.40 26.61
C ASP A 103 11.06 -5.54 26.19
N ASP A 104 9.82 -5.58 26.75
CA ASP A 104 8.83 -6.59 26.41
C ASP A 104 8.10 -6.31 25.08
N LYS A 105 8.28 -5.15 24.50
CA LYS A 105 7.63 -4.78 23.24
C LYS A 105 7.99 -5.72 22.14
N ILE A 106 6.98 -6.10 21.34
CA ILE A 106 7.17 -6.68 20.02
C ILE A 106 7.95 -5.67 19.19
N LYS A 107 9.07 -6.10 18.64
CA LYS A 107 9.94 -5.29 17.78
C LYS A 107 9.68 -5.66 16.34
N VAL A 108 9.28 -4.67 15.55
CA VAL A 108 9.19 -4.84 14.10
C VAL A 108 10.18 -3.91 13.45
N VAL A 109 11.00 -4.44 12.55
CA VAL A 109 11.93 -3.66 11.73
C VAL A 109 11.55 -3.85 10.28
N TYR A 110 11.39 -2.74 9.58
CA TYR A 110 11.14 -2.75 8.14
C TYR A 110 12.38 -2.27 7.40
N ASN A 111 12.89 -3.10 6.52
CA ASN A 111 13.98 -2.80 5.61
C ASN A 111 13.56 -3.04 4.16
N ALA A 112 14.21 -2.37 3.24
CA ALA A 112 14.01 -2.57 1.81
C ALA A 112 15.22 -2.03 1.04
N PRO A 113 15.54 -2.56 -0.15
CA PRO A 113 16.51 -1.95 -1.05
C PRO A 113 16.17 -0.50 -1.36
N ASP A 114 17.20 0.34 -1.47
CA ASP A 114 17.03 1.76 -1.84
C ASP A 114 16.48 1.92 -3.27
N GLU A 115 16.90 1.01 -4.17
CA GLU A 115 16.44 0.97 -5.55
C GLU A 115 15.50 -0.21 -5.79
N ASN A 116 14.47 0.01 -6.59
CA ASN A 116 13.52 -1.04 -6.95
C ASN A 116 14.24 -2.19 -7.68
N ASP A 117 13.91 -3.42 -7.29
CA ASP A 117 14.44 -4.65 -7.87
C ASP A 117 15.98 -4.82 -7.76
N ASN A 118 16.62 -4.18 -6.77
CA ASN A 118 18.03 -4.38 -6.46
C ASN A 118 18.25 -5.72 -5.70
N ILE A 119 18.54 -6.78 -6.45
CA ILE A 119 18.69 -8.14 -5.92
C ILE A 119 19.88 -8.23 -4.94
N ASP A 120 21.01 -7.63 -5.28
CA ASP A 120 22.22 -7.71 -4.46
C ASP A 120 22.00 -7.05 -3.09
N GLU A 121 21.31 -5.93 -3.06
CA GLU A 121 20.96 -5.25 -1.83
C GLU A 121 19.92 -6.03 -1.00
N MET A 122 18.93 -6.67 -1.64
CA MET A 122 17.99 -7.56 -0.99
C MET A 122 18.70 -8.72 -0.28
N VAL A 123 19.64 -9.36 -0.94
CA VAL A 123 20.44 -10.45 -0.37
C VAL A 123 21.26 -9.95 0.83
N ASN A 124 21.89 -8.79 0.72
CA ASN A 124 22.63 -8.18 1.84
C ASN A 124 21.73 -7.87 3.04
N ILE A 125 20.53 -7.34 2.80
CA ILE A 125 19.56 -7.07 3.86
C ILE A 125 19.14 -8.37 4.55
N LEU A 126 18.89 -9.45 3.78
CA LEU A 126 18.58 -10.76 4.34
C LEU A 126 19.71 -11.28 5.23
N ASP A 127 20.98 -11.17 4.80
CA ASP A 127 22.14 -11.57 5.59
C ASP A 127 22.26 -10.76 6.90
N GLU A 128 22.04 -9.45 6.83
CA GLU A 128 22.06 -8.57 8.00
C GLU A 128 20.95 -8.91 9.00
N GLU A 129 19.75 -9.17 8.51
CA GLU A 129 18.61 -9.52 9.36
C GLU A 129 18.78 -10.91 9.98
N LEU A 130 19.25 -11.89 9.22
CA LEU A 130 19.57 -13.23 9.75
C LEU A 130 20.61 -13.17 10.88
N ALA A 131 21.62 -12.30 10.75
CA ALA A 131 22.63 -12.09 11.79
C ALA A 131 22.10 -11.51 13.09
N ARG A 132 20.88 -10.92 13.07
CA ARG A 132 20.19 -10.39 14.25
C ARG A 132 19.30 -11.43 14.94
N TYR A 133 19.16 -12.61 14.37
CA TYR A 133 18.34 -13.71 14.87
C TYR A 133 16.88 -13.30 15.15
N PRO A 134 16.12 -12.86 14.13
CA PRO A 134 14.72 -12.56 14.31
C PRO A 134 13.89 -13.83 14.59
N ASP A 135 12.76 -13.68 15.27
CA ASP A 135 11.84 -14.79 15.49
C ASP A 135 11.07 -15.17 14.22
N VAL A 136 10.93 -14.22 13.28
CA VAL A 136 10.34 -14.44 11.96
C VAL A 136 10.86 -13.41 10.96
N ILE A 137 11.01 -13.84 9.70
CA ILE A 137 11.28 -12.94 8.57
C ILE A 137 10.07 -12.96 7.65
N ALA A 138 9.46 -11.81 7.43
CA ALA A 138 8.48 -11.59 6.38
C ALA A 138 9.18 -10.89 5.21
N VAL A 139 9.11 -11.44 4.00
CA VAL A 139 9.84 -10.92 2.84
C VAL A 139 9.00 -10.90 1.57
N SER A 140 9.08 -9.78 0.85
CA SER A 140 8.64 -9.67 -0.54
C SER A 140 9.84 -9.85 -1.45
N SER A 141 10.20 -11.11 -1.74
CA SER A 141 11.41 -11.44 -2.48
C SER A 141 11.40 -10.86 -3.90
N ILE A 142 12.55 -10.34 -4.35
CA ILE A 142 12.75 -9.89 -5.73
C ILE A 142 13.08 -11.11 -6.62
N ASP A 143 13.97 -11.98 -6.15
CA ASP A 143 14.39 -13.19 -6.83
C ASP A 143 14.64 -14.30 -5.80
N GLU A 144 13.84 -15.36 -5.88
CA GLU A 144 13.92 -16.49 -4.95
C GLU A 144 15.23 -17.26 -5.10
N SER A 145 15.71 -17.43 -6.33
CA SER A 145 16.95 -18.18 -6.60
C SER A 145 18.18 -17.45 -6.06
N ALA A 146 18.20 -16.12 -6.15
CA ALA A 146 19.28 -15.32 -5.61
C ALA A 146 19.30 -15.34 -4.07
N SER A 147 18.14 -15.54 -3.44
CA SER A 147 17.96 -15.55 -1.98
C SER A 147 17.96 -16.97 -1.38
N GLU A 148 18.17 -18.02 -2.19
CA GLU A 148 18.08 -19.43 -1.75
C GLU A 148 18.98 -19.72 -0.55
N VAL A 149 20.22 -19.23 -0.58
CA VAL A 149 21.20 -19.44 0.51
C VAL A 149 20.68 -18.84 1.82
N GLN A 150 20.09 -17.65 1.79
CA GLN A 150 19.55 -16.97 2.96
C GLN A 150 18.32 -17.68 3.50
N PHE A 151 17.47 -18.21 2.63
CA PHE A 151 16.32 -19.02 3.03
C PHE A 151 16.71 -20.35 3.65
N ASP A 152 17.74 -21.00 3.11
CA ASP A 152 18.30 -22.21 3.70
C ASP A 152 18.92 -21.93 5.08
N LEU A 153 19.63 -20.81 5.23
CA LEU A 153 20.18 -20.38 6.51
C LEU A 153 19.09 -20.07 7.54
N ALA A 154 18.02 -19.38 7.15
CA ALA A 154 16.88 -19.15 8.02
C ALA A 154 16.28 -20.47 8.51
N THR A 155 16.03 -21.39 7.59
CA THR A 155 15.49 -22.73 7.89
C THR A 155 16.41 -23.50 8.83
N ALA A 156 17.73 -23.49 8.58
CA ALA A 156 18.70 -24.17 9.42
C ALA A 156 18.79 -23.61 10.85
N ASN A 157 18.47 -22.32 11.02
CA ASN A 157 18.41 -21.65 12.32
C ASN A 157 17.01 -21.71 12.95
N GLY A 158 16.04 -22.34 12.31
CA GLY A 158 14.67 -22.42 12.82
C GLY A 158 13.88 -21.12 12.72
N ILE A 159 14.31 -20.17 11.86
CA ILE A 159 13.64 -18.89 11.63
C ILE A 159 12.61 -19.09 10.51
N PRO A 160 11.31 -18.98 10.80
CA PRO A 160 10.27 -19.09 9.78
C PRO A 160 10.31 -17.91 8.81
N ILE A 161 10.04 -18.21 7.53
CA ILE A 161 9.92 -17.20 6.48
C ILE A 161 8.47 -17.13 6.01
N VAL A 162 7.95 -15.92 5.92
CA VAL A 162 6.62 -15.59 5.38
C VAL A 162 6.82 -14.76 4.11
N ALA A 163 6.39 -15.27 2.97
CA ALA A 163 6.38 -14.51 1.72
C ALA A 163 5.07 -13.69 1.57
N PHE A 164 5.16 -12.44 1.08
CA PHE A 164 4.01 -11.54 0.86
C PHE A 164 4.16 -10.65 -0.39
#